data_cd63c572b2fb54d8ce57af269f883598
#
_entry.id   cd63c572b2fb54d8ce57af269f883598
#
_cell.length_a   1.000
_cell.length_b   1.000
_cell.length_c   1.000
_cell.angle_alpha   90.00
_cell.angle_beta   90.00
_cell.angle_gamma   90.00
#
_symmetry.space_group_name_H-M   'P 1'
#
loop_
_entity.id
_entity.type
_entity.pdbx_description
1 polymer ?
#
loop_
_entity_poly.entity_id
_entity_poly.type
_entity_poly.pdbx_seq_one_letter_code
_entity_poly.pdbx_strand_id
1 'polypeptide(L)'
;MIEKEDLIGSWRLESWTIGYSDRDDFSYPYGEDPQGILIYNEDGWMSVCVARRERPRLPEDVSFRKLPEALKAESFSSYFHSAGRYRVVEGDVIHYVSQSLNPNFAGTEQLRHAQLDGQTLVLSGKDQVGEVVRFHSLVWHKIAAADDEHLVIDGSE
;
A
#
# COMPACT_ATOMS: atom_id res chain seq x y z
N MET A 1 4.70 -15.07 -17.37
CA MET A 1 5.26 -15.01 -15.98
C MET A 1 5.84 -13.63 -15.78
N ILE A 2 5.46 -12.97 -14.69
CA ILE A 2 5.93 -11.62 -14.37
C ILE A 2 7.43 -11.65 -14.08
N GLU A 3 8.16 -10.71 -14.66
CA GLU A 3 9.56 -10.47 -14.41
C GLU A 3 9.73 -9.13 -13.67
N LYS A 4 10.92 -8.88 -13.14
CA LYS A 4 11.21 -7.64 -12.39
C LYS A 4 10.91 -6.38 -13.22
N GLU A 5 11.27 -6.39 -14.47
CA GLU A 5 11.12 -5.27 -15.41
C GLU A 5 9.65 -4.86 -15.58
N ASP A 6 8.72 -5.80 -15.45
CA ASP A 6 7.29 -5.54 -15.55
C ASP A 6 6.76 -4.71 -14.38
N LEU A 7 7.43 -4.78 -13.24
CA LEU A 7 7.00 -4.10 -12.01
C LEU A 7 7.57 -2.68 -11.86
N ILE A 8 8.73 -2.42 -12.44
CA ILE A 8 9.47 -1.16 -12.23
C ILE A 8 8.60 0.04 -12.59
N GLY A 9 8.55 1.00 -11.67
CA GLY A 9 7.83 2.26 -11.82
C GLY A 9 6.85 2.51 -10.70
N SER A 10 5.90 3.37 -10.95
CA SER A 10 4.93 3.84 -9.98
C SER A 10 3.52 3.37 -10.34
N TRP A 11 2.77 3.00 -9.31
CA TRP A 11 1.43 2.43 -9.44
C TRP A 11 0.48 3.15 -8.48
N ARG A 12 -0.74 3.41 -8.96
CA ARG A 12 -1.82 4.03 -8.18
C ARG A 12 -2.83 2.97 -7.75
N LEU A 13 -3.21 2.98 -6.49
CA LEU A 13 -4.20 2.04 -5.97
C LEU A 13 -5.60 2.35 -6.51
N GLU A 14 -6.27 1.33 -7.02
CA GLU A 14 -7.69 1.36 -7.36
C GLU A 14 -8.56 0.83 -6.22
N SER A 15 -8.21 -0.34 -5.69
CA SER A 15 -9.00 -0.98 -4.64
C SER A 15 -8.15 -1.88 -3.75
N TRP A 16 -8.62 -2.04 -2.52
CA TRP A 16 -8.14 -3.06 -1.59
C TRP A 16 -9.34 -3.76 -0.97
N THR A 17 -9.42 -5.07 -1.17
CA THR A 17 -10.47 -5.92 -0.60
C THR A 17 -9.87 -7.02 0.25
N ILE A 18 -10.64 -7.45 1.26
CA ILE A 18 -10.31 -8.62 2.08
C ILE A 18 -11.48 -9.60 2.02
N GLY A 19 -11.22 -10.82 1.55
CA GLY A 19 -12.12 -11.95 1.69
C GLY A 19 -11.75 -12.79 2.92
N TYR A 20 -12.63 -13.70 3.31
CA TYR A 20 -12.49 -14.46 4.55
C TYR A 20 -12.79 -15.93 4.34
N SER A 21 -12.09 -16.83 5.07
CA SER A 21 -12.30 -18.27 4.97
C SER A 21 -13.59 -18.76 5.63
N ASP A 22 -14.20 -17.95 6.51
CA ASP A 22 -15.37 -18.33 7.31
C ASP A 22 -16.67 -17.69 6.81
N ARG A 23 -16.65 -16.92 5.72
CA ARG A 23 -17.83 -16.26 5.16
C ARG A 23 -17.62 -15.92 3.68
N ASP A 24 -18.73 -15.68 2.98
CA ASP A 24 -18.72 -15.36 1.54
C ASP A 24 -18.60 -13.87 1.24
N ASP A 25 -18.88 -12.99 2.21
CA ASP A 25 -18.74 -11.56 2.03
C ASP A 25 -17.27 -11.12 2.09
N PHE A 26 -17.04 -9.88 1.68
CA PHE A 26 -15.71 -9.28 1.74
C PHE A 26 -15.83 -7.86 2.31
N SER A 27 -14.69 -7.30 2.70
CA SER A 27 -14.63 -5.94 3.25
C SER A 27 -13.66 -5.07 2.47
N TYR A 28 -13.84 -3.76 2.61
CA TYR A 28 -12.92 -2.74 2.15
C TYR A 28 -12.25 -2.11 3.37
N PRO A 29 -11.03 -2.53 3.75
CA PRO A 29 -10.43 -2.06 5.00
C PRO A 29 -10.18 -0.55 5.03
N TYR A 30 -9.96 0.06 3.85
CA TYR A 30 -9.76 1.50 3.74
C TYR A 30 -10.83 2.19 2.88
N GLY A 31 -12.03 1.59 2.80
CA GLY A 31 -13.15 2.12 2.03
C GLY A 31 -13.12 1.68 0.56
N GLU A 32 -14.19 1.97 -0.15
CA GLU A 32 -14.35 1.58 -1.56
C GLU A 32 -13.49 2.41 -2.51
N ASP A 33 -13.01 3.58 -2.07
CA ASP A 33 -12.20 4.50 -2.86
C ASP A 33 -10.93 4.91 -2.10
N PRO A 34 -10.01 3.96 -1.83
CA PRO A 34 -8.77 4.26 -1.12
C PRO A 34 -7.81 5.04 -2.01
N GLN A 35 -6.79 5.62 -1.39
CA GLN A 35 -5.63 6.18 -2.07
C GLN A 35 -4.41 5.32 -1.81
N GLY A 36 -3.48 5.28 -2.75
CA GLY A 36 -2.24 4.57 -2.54
C GLY A 36 -1.26 4.75 -3.68
N ILE A 37 0.00 4.66 -3.33
CA ILE A 37 1.12 4.68 -4.27
C ILE A 37 2.02 3.51 -3.93
N LEU A 38 2.35 2.73 -4.95
CA LEU A 38 3.33 1.66 -4.87
C LEU A 38 4.45 2.00 -5.85
N ILE A 39 5.68 1.92 -5.38
CA ILE A 39 6.86 2.18 -6.18
C ILE A 39 7.78 0.97 -6.11
N TYR A 40 8.12 0.42 -7.28
CA TYR A 40 9.18 -0.55 -7.44
C TYR A 40 10.33 0.11 -8.18
N ASN A 41 11.47 0.18 -7.53
CA ASN A 41 12.65 0.80 -8.12
C ASN A 41 13.55 -0.26 -8.76
N GLU A 42 14.28 0.14 -9.79
CA GLU A 42 15.17 -0.74 -10.53
C GLU A 42 16.26 -1.37 -9.66
N ASP A 43 16.70 -0.66 -8.64
CA ASP A 43 17.74 -1.10 -7.72
C ASP A 43 17.30 -2.17 -6.71
N GLY A 44 16.04 -2.61 -6.77
CA GLY A 44 15.51 -3.66 -5.88
C GLY A 44 14.86 -3.14 -4.60
N TRP A 45 14.63 -1.84 -4.48
CA TRP A 45 13.90 -1.25 -3.37
C TRP A 45 12.46 -0.92 -3.76
N MET A 46 11.57 -0.99 -2.79
CA MET A 46 10.16 -0.70 -2.98
C MET A 46 9.62 0.11 -1.80
N SER A 47 8.55 0.84 -2.06
CA SER A 47 7.79 1.56 -1.04
C SER A 47 6.32 1.55 -1.42
N VAL A 48 5.46 1.33 -0.43
CA VAL A 48 4.02 1.35 -0.62
C VAL A 48 3.36 2.15 0.50
N CYS A 49 2.44 3.01 0.14
CA CYS A 49 1.54 3.65 1.08
C CYS A 49 0.10 3.48 0.62
N VAL A 50 -0.78 3.27 1.58
CA VAL A 50 -2.23 3.16 1.37
C VAL A 50 -2.92 4.02 2.42
N ALA A 51 -3.92 4.76 2.00
CA ALA A 51 -4.66 5.66 2.89
C ALA A 51 -6.15 5.59 2.59
N ARG A 52 -6.97 5.82 3.63
CA ARG A 52 -8.36 6.20 3.41
C ARG A 52 -8.39 7.51 2.64
N ARG A 53 -9.38 7.70 1.79
CA ARG A 53 -9.52 8.97 1.07
C ARG A 53 -9.79 10.11 2.03
N GLU A 54 -10.65 9.87 3.02
CA GLU A 54 -10.95 10.85 4.07
C GLU A 54 -10.14 10.54 5.32
N ARG A 55 -9.29 11.49 5.69
CA ARG A 55 -8.45 11.40 6.89
C ARG A 55 -8.74 12.60 7.78
N PRO A 56 -8.51 12.48 9.11
CA PRO A 56 -8.77 13.59 10.01
C PRO A 56 -7.91 14.80 9.68
N ARG A 57 -8.47 16.00 9.80
CA ARG A 57 -7.69 17.24 9.78
C ARG A 57 -7.05 17.43 11.14
N LEU A 58 -5.79 17.81 11.13
CA LEU A 58 -5.04 18.06 12.35
C LEU A 58 -4.99 19.58 12.61
N PRO A 59 -4.98 20.03 13.88
CA PRO A 59 -4.74 21.41 14.19
C PRO A 59 -3.39 21.89 13.66
N GLU A 60 -3.35 23.05 13.03
CA GLU A 60 -2.13 23.57 12.37
C GLU A 60 -1.05 24.01 13.38
N ASP A 61 -1.46 24.50 14.53
CA ASP A 61 -0.57 25.08 15.53
C ASP A 61 -0.14 24.10 16.63
N VAL A 62 -0.36 22.81 16.44
CA VAL A 62 -0.07 21.78 17.44
C VAL A 62 0.95 20.79 16.91
N SER A 63 2.04 20.59 17.64
CA SER A 63 3.02 19.55 17.32
C SER A 63 2.38 18.16 17.33
N PHE A 64 2.80 17.27 16.42
CA PHE A 64 2.34 15.89 16.35
C PHE A 64 2.39 15.18 17.70
N ARG A 65 3.39 15.47 18.52
CA ARG A 65 3.55 14.84 19.84
C ARG A 65 2.48 15.28 20.84
N LYS A 66 1.87 16.45 20.62
CA LYS A 66 0.87 17.05 21.53
C LYS A 66 -0.56 16.93 21.02
N LEU A 67 -0.77 16.23 19.90
CA LEU A 67 -2.13 15.99 19.40
C LEU A 67 -2.94 15.18 20.42
N PRO A 68 -4.27 15.38 20.47
CA PRO A 68 -5.16 14.51 21.23
C PRO A 68 -4.98 13.04 20.80
N GLU A 69 -5.04 12.13 21.77
CA GLU A 69 -4.82 10.69 21.52
C GLU A 69 -5.80 10.14 20.47
N ALA A 70 -7.05 10.59 20.47
CA ALA A 70 -8.05 10.18 19.50
C ALA A 70 -7.66 10.54 18.06
N LEU A 71 -7.07 11.73 17.84
CA LEU A 71 -6.59 12.13 16.52
C LEU A 71 -5.35 11.36 16.09
N LYS A 72 -4.46 11.06 17.02
CA LYS A 72 -3.31 10.19 16.73
C LYS A 72 -3.76 8.79 16.32
N ALA A 73 -4.71 8.20 17.06
CA ALA A 73 -5.25 6.89 16.76
C ALA A 73 -5.94 6.85 15.39
N GLU A 74 -6.76 7.83 15.06
CA GLU A 74 -7.43 7.92 13.78
C GLU A 74 -6.43 8.14 12.63
N SER A 75 -5.43 8.97 12.83
CA SER A 75 -4.36 9.19 11.85
C SER A 75 -3.58 7.91 11.59
N PHE A 76 -3.25 7.15 12.63
CA PHE A 76 -2.59 5.85 12.52
C PHE A 76 -3.45 4.84 11.76
N SER A 77 -4.74 4.74 12.10
CA SER A 77 -5.65 3.74 11.55
C SER A 77 -6.10 4.02 10.10
N SER A 78 -5.90 5.25 9.62
CA SER A 78 -6.31 5.68 8.27
C SER A 78 -5.18 5.68 7.24
N TYR A 79 -4.00 5.21 7.62
CA TYR A 79 -2.80 5.21 6.79
C TYR A 79 -1.96 3.96 7.07
N PHE A 80 -1.38 3.40 6.01
CA PHE A 80 -0.44 2.30 6.11
C PHE A 80 0.77 2.57 5.22
N HIS A 81 1.95 2.21 5.69
CA HIS A 81 3.18 2.30 4.93
C HIS A 81 4.05 1.09 5.17
N SER A 82 4.73 0.67 4.12
CA SER A 82 5.73 -0.38 4.18
C SER A 82 6.81 -0.11 3.12
N ALA A 83 8.03 -0.34 3.46
CA ALA A 83 9.15 -0.18 2.53
C ALA A 83 10.26 -1.21 2.82
N GLY A 84 11.04 -1.54 1.81
CA GLY A 84 12.14 -2.47 1.93
C GLY A 84 12.61 -2.92 0.56
N ARG A 85 13.25 -4.08 0.54
CA ARG A 85 13.69 -4.69 -0.72
C ARG A 85 12.60 -5.59 -1.29
N TYR A 86 12.68 -5.86 -2.58
CA TYR A 86 11.81 -6.81 -3.24
C TYR A 86 12.60 -7.66 -4.24
N ARG A 87 12.05 -8.81 -4.55
CA ARG A 87 12.47 -9.59 -5.71
C ARG A 87 11.30 -10.36 -6.29
N VAL A 88 11.42 -10.73 -7.54
CA VAL A 88 10.47 -11.58 -8.24
C VAL A 88 11.01 -13.01 -8.25
N VAL A 89 10.15 -13.94 -7.87
CA VAL A 89 10.48 -15.36 -7.80
C VAL A 89 9.33 -16.15 -8.44
N GLU A 90 9.59 -16.79 -9.57
CA GLU A 90 8.62 -17.63 -10.28
C GLU A 90 7.29 -16.89 -10.57
N GLY A 91 7.38 -15.60 -10.90
CA GLY A 91 6.21 -14.78 -11.22
C GLY A 91 5.51 -14.15 -10.03
N ASP A 92 5.91 -14.47 -8.82
CA ASP A 92 5.44 -13.84 -7.58
C ASP A 92 6.44 -12.81 -7.07
N VAL A 93 5.99 -11.93 -6.18
CA VAL A 93 6.82 -10.87 -5.59
C VAL A 93 6.99 -11.12 -4.11
N ILE A 94 8.23 -11.07 -3.62
CA ILE A 94 8.52 -11.10 -2.20
C ILE A 94 8.98 -9.71 -1.77
N HIS A 95 8.29 -9.15 -0.77
CA HIS A 95 8.67 -7.91 -0.10
C HIS A 95 9.43 -8.25 1.18
N TYR A 96 10.67 -7.79 1.28
CA TYR A 96 11.47 -7.87 2.50
C TYR A 96 11.30 -6.56 3.26
N VAL A 97 10.38 -6.53 4.21
CA VAL A 97 9.98 -5.29 4.88
C VAL A 97 11.06 -4.82 5.84
N SER A 98 11.57 -3.63 5.63
CA SER A 98 12.56 -2.99 6.53
C SER A 98 11.90 -1.98 7.46
N GLN A 99 10.91 -1.26 6.97
CA GLN A 99 10.19 -0.20 7.68
C GLN A 99 8.69 -0.38 7.44
N SER A 100 7.88 -0.19 8.46
CA SER A 100 6.44 -0.25 8.35
C SER A 100 5.77 0.56 9.46
N LEU A 101 4.57 1.06 9.16
CA LEU A 101 3.68 1.63 10.18
C LEU A 101 3.35 0.57 11.26
N ASN A 102 3.19 -0.69 10.84
CA ASN A 102 3.00 -1.81 11.76
C ASN A 102 4.38 -2.30 12.23
N PRO A 103 4.72 -2.10 13.52
CA PRO A 103 6.04 -2.50 14.02
C PRO A 103 6.34 -4.00 13.87
N ASN A 104 5.31 -4.83 13.88
CA ASN A 104 5.47 -6.29 13.74
C ASN A 104 5.76 -6.71 12.30
N PHE A 105 5.51 -5.84 11.34
CA PHE A 105 5.74 -6.12 9.92
C PHE A 105 7.20 -5.96 9.54
N ALA A 106 7.92 -5.08 10.21
CA ALA A 106 9.34 -4.86 9.97
C ALA A 106 10.14 -6.13 10.28
N GLY A 107 11.06 -6.49 9.38
CA GLY A 107 11.85 -7.70 9.50
C GLY A 107 11.17 -8.96 8.94
N THR A 108 10.01 -8.85 8.31
CA THR A 108 9.28 -9.98 7.73
C THR A 108 9.40 -10.04 6.21
N GLU A 109 9.17 -11.23 5.68
CA GLU A 109 9.01 -11.46 4.25
C GLU A 109 7.51 -11.58 3.93
N GLN A 110 7.04 -10.83 2.95
CA GLN A 110 5.65 -10.84 2.53
C GLN A 110 5.54 -11.32 1.08
N LEU A 111 5.03 -12.52 0.92
CA LEU A 111 4.75 -13.07 -0.41
C LEU A 111 3.49 -12.40 -0.99
N ARG A 112 3.60 -11.96 -2.24
CA ARG A 112 2.48 -11.44 -3.03
C ARG A 112 2.40 -12.18 -4.35
N HIS A 113 1.28 -12.81 -4.58
CA HIS A 113 0.96 -13.35 -5.90
C HIS A 113 0.66 -12.18 -6.83
N ALA A 114 1.31 -12.15 -7.97
CA ALA A 114 1.23 -11.03 -8.89
C ALA A 114 0.59 -11.47 -10.21
N GLN A 115 -0.39 -10.68 -10.67
CA GLN A 115 -1.00 -10.84 -11.98
C GLN A 115 -0.97 -9.50 -12.70
N LEU A 116 -0.48 -9.50 -13.91
CA LEU A 116 -0.39 -8.28 -14.73
C LEU A 116 -1.20 -8.47 -16.01
N ASP A 117 -2.11 -7.53 -16.26
CA ASP A 117 -2.88 -7.41 -17.50
C ASP A 117 -2.75 -5.99 -18.01
N GLY A 118 -1.90 -5.79 -19.02
CA GLY A 118 -1.59 -4.46 -19.54
C GLY A 118 -1.00 -3.54 -18.47
N GLN A 119 -1.74 -2.51 -18.11
CA GLN A 119 -1.34 -1.50 -17.12
C GLN A 119 -1.93 -1.76 -15.72
N THR A 120 -2.60 -2.90 -15.55
CA THR A 120 -3.26 -3.27 -14.29
C THR A 120 -2.50 -4.40 -13.62
N LEU A 121 -2.06 -4.15 -12.39
CA LEU A 121 -1.36 -5.12 -11.55
C LEU A 121 -2.25 -5.49 -10.37
N VAL A 122 -2.47 -6.79 -10.16
CA VAL A 122 -3.15 -7.30 -8.97
C VAL A 122 -2.12 -8.00 -8.09
N LEU A 123 -1.98 -7.52 -6.87
CA LEU A 123 -1.18 -8.17 -5.84
C LEU A 123 -2.10 -8.77 -4.79
N SER A 124 -1.95 -10.06 -4.54
CA SER A 124 -2.75 -10.76 -3.54
C SER A 124 -1.86 -11.48 -2.53
N GLY A 125 -2.39 -11.63 -1.33
CA GLY A 125 -1.68 -12.31 -0.25
C GLY A 125 -2.65 -12.82 0.81
N LYS A 126 -2.12 -13.61 1.73
CA LYS A 126 -2.90 -14.18 2.82
C LYS A 126 -2.31 -13.79 4.15
N ASP A 127 -3.16 -13.63 5.14
CA ASP A 127 -2.77 -13.62 6.54
C ASP A 127 -3.80 -14.41 7.35
N GLN A 128 -3.57 -14.54 8.64
CA GLN A 128 -4.45 -15.28 9.52
C GLN A 128 -4.66 -14.50 10.82
N VAL A 129 -5.92 -14.37 11.21
CA VAL A 129 -6.32 -13.79 12.48
C VAL A 129 -7.16 -14.82 13.22
N GLY A 130 -6.62 -15.36 14.32
CA GLY A 130 -7.23 -16.50 15.00
C GLY A 130 -7.29 -17.70 14.07
N GLU A 131 -8.49 -18.26 13.87
CA GLU A 131 -8.74 -19.38 12.96
C GLU A 131 -9.15 -18.94 11.54
N VAL A 132 -9.31 -17.62 11.31
CA VAL A 132 -9.79 -17.07 10.05
C VAL A 132 -8.62 -16.71 9.15
N VAL A 133 -8.58 -17.29 7.96
CA VAL A 133 -7.66 -16.87 6.89
C VAL A 133 -8.29 -15.71 6.15
N ARG A 134 -7.51 -14.63 5.96
CA ARG A 134 -7.93 -13.48 5.18
C ARG A 134 -7.18 -13.45 3.86
N PHE A 135 -7.91 -13.11 2.80
CA PHE A 135 -7.39 -13.05 1.43
C PHE A 135 -7.40 -11.59 0.98
N HIS A 136 -6.22 -10.98 0.95
CA HIS A 136 -6.05 -9.59 0.52
C HIS A 136 -5.89 -9.54 -0.99
N SER A 137 -6.57 -8.59 -1.63
CA SER A 137 -6.39 -8.29 -3.04
C SER A 137 -6.31 -6.78 -3.24
N LEU A 138 -5.18 -6.32 -3.81
CA LEU A 138 -4.94 -4.91 -4.12
C LEU A 138 -4.77 -4.77 -5.63
N VAL A 139 -5.58 -3.90 -6.22
CA VAL A 139 -5.56 -3.60 -7.65
C VAL A 139 -4.87 -2.26 -7.87
N TRP A 140 -3.85 -2.26 -8.72
CA TRP A 140 -3.01 -1.12 -9.02
C TRP A 140 -3.02 -0.79 -10.50
N HIS A 141 -2.93 0.48 -10.84
CA HIS A 141 -2.77 0.96 -12.21
C HIS A 141 -1.45 1.68 -12.38
N LYS A 142 -0.76 1.38 -13.49
CA LYS A 142 0.50 2.03 -13.82
C LYS A 142 0.31 3.54 -13.95
N ILE A 143 1.17 4.30 -13.30
CA ILE A 143 1.21 5.76 -13.45
C ILE A 143 2.28 6.09 -14.49
N ALA A 144 1.97 7.01 -15.41
CA ALA A 144 2.96 7.56 -16.32
C ALA A 144 4.06 8.27 -15.54
N ALA A 145 5.29 8.26 -16.09
CA ALA A 145 6.40 8.98 -15.48
C ALA A 145 6.03 10.46 -15.29
N ALA A 146 6.38 11.00 -14.12
CA ALA A 146 6.18 12.41 -13.82
C ALA A 146 7.05 13.26 -14.76
N ASP A 147 6.49 14.33 -15.29
CA ASP A 147 7.23 15.33 -16.04
C ASP A 147 7.42 16.60 -15.18
N ASP A 148 8.43 17.39 -15.52
CA ASP A 148 8.79 18.58 -14.74
C ASP A 148 7.73 19.69 -14.84
N GLU A 149 6.84 19.64 -15.83
CA GLU A 149 5.81 20.66 -16.03
C GLU A 149 4.66 20.57 -15.02
N HIS A 150 4.49 19.40 -14.38
CA HIS A 150 3.43 19.17 -13.39
C HIS A 150 3.91 19.29 -11.94
N LEU A 151 5.16 19.65 -11.72
CA LEU A 151 5.74 19.93 -10.40
C LEU A 151 5.49 21.38 -9.95
N VAL A 152 4.38 21.98 -10.36
CA VAL A 152 3.96 23.24 -9.73
C VAL A 152 3.42 22.88 -8.34
N ILE A 153 4.29 22.99 -7.36
CA ILE A 153 3.84 23.19 -5.99
C ILE A 153 3.09 24.51 -6.03
N ASP A 154 1.77 24.43 -6.03
CA ASP A 154 0.95 25.62 -5.88
C ASP A 154 1.30 26.19 -4.51
N GLY A 155 2.23 27.15 -4.51
CA GLY A 155 2.56 27.95 -3.35
C GLY A 155 1.46 28.97 -3.16
N SER A 156 0.29 28.50 -2.74
CA SER A 156 -0.72 29.36 -2.18
C SER A 156 -0.19 29.90 -0.86
N GLU A 157 0.18 31.17 -0.87
CA GLU A 157 0.47 32.00 0.29
C GLU A 157 -0.65 31.95 1.36
#